data_f621b908bf22121094f9dbbe17a25af6
#
_entry.id   f621b908bf22121094f9dbbe17a25af6
#
_cell.length_a   1.000
_cell.length_b   1.000
_cell.length_c   1.000
_cell.angle_alpha   90.00
_cell.angle_beta   90.00
_cell.angle_gamma   90.00
#
_symmetry.space_group_name_H-M   'P 1'
#
loop_
_entity.id
_entity.type
_entity.pdbx_description
1 polymer ?
#
loop_
_entity_poly.entity_id
_entity_poly.type
_entity_poly.pdbx_seq_one_letter_code
_entity_poly.pdbx_strand_id
1 'polypeptide(L)'
;MGISGGRVGAALGALALLVAVVQVGPTSGRSNQTRAEAPVSVFEVVDLLAVQTAGGRFVDTEGRDLLLRGVNVNSLGEYWQGVAAIDPVIEVSEADWASMASRGFSVVRLIVSWSRIEPSRGAYDDSYLDQVDEAVKAAASYGIYTVIDMHQDAFTATISTAGPSSCPDGTRPAKGWDGAPGWATITDGLSDCLVGGDRNSSPAVQRAWNNFYDNRDGIRDAFVEMWGHVAQRFGGRTEVAGFDLLNEPETSRPSAELSPIYNEFLRDVIEEIRQSQSSASFDTVLIVEPAIPAGDRNNGLVIPDPSSVGVSTDNVAAGVHNYSESIDNGFTIEGMNELIAGFTESIGVPNWGGEYGWWDTSADSLAKARRYAASEDAFRWGGAWWQWRQSCGDPHHVQWSGGSLVSPAEDSVHMNRLACPSNTDLGPTNEFMDIVGRGYPRATPGRLVELRSDPENGYLKVKAQARRSGGELVVWTPTEDSPTHRINVQGLINVVSHEVAGGRLITATVERAGTYGLWVGTPDEDLSAPEPPSEGAGEPEATPAQPKAGTVSYTG
;
A
#
# COMPACT_ATOMS: atom_id res chain seq x y z
N MET A 1 59.54 -3.85 39.86
CA MET A 1 59.91 -5.21 40.29
C MET A 1 58.95 -6.11 39.54
N GLY A 2 59.31 -6.76 38.53
CA GLY A 2 60.32 -7.75 38.26
C GLY A 2 59.57 -8.97 37.80
N ILE A 3 59.69 -9.23 36.53
CA ILE A 3 60.46 -10.23 35.79
C ILE A 3 59.64 -11.51 35.51
N SER A 4 59.33 -11.76 34.27
CA SER A 4 59.88 -12.69 33.26
C SER A 4 59.28 -14.09 33.36
N GLY A 5 58.95 -14.75 32.35
CA GLY A 5 59.47 -15.32 31.13
C GLY A 5 58.67 -16.59 30.92
N GLY A 6 58.37 -17.11 29.79
CA GLY A 6 59.12 -17.41 28.64
C GLY A 6 58.97 -18.87 28.23
N ARG A 7 58.66 -19.09 26.93
CA ARG A 7 59.03 -20.24 26.08
C ARG A 7 58.20 -21.52 26.09
N VAL A 8 57.55 -21.84 24.97
CA VAL A 8 57.97 -22.63 23.77
C VAL A 8 57.97 -24.16 23.96
N GLY A 9 57.32 -24.87 23.09
CA GLY A 9 57.52 -26.28 22.77
C GLY A 9 56.26 -26.87 22.16
N ALA A 10 56.16 -27.01 20.94
CA ALA A 10 56.66 -27.92 19.92
C ALA A 10 55.74 -29.14 19.71
N ALA A 11 55.39 -29.29 18.48
CA ALA A 11 54.54 -30.31 17.83
C ALA A 11 55.02 -31.75 18.01
N LEU A 12 54.10 -32.69 17.97
CA LEU A 12 54.35 -34.05 17.44
C LEU A 12 53.04 -34.63 16.89
N GLY A 13 53.10 -35.04 15.63
CA GLY A 13 52.05 -35.69 14.91
C GLY A 13 51.89 -37.16 15.27
N ALA A 14 50.69 -37.66 15.09
CA ALA A 14 50.44 -39.11 15.07
C ALA A 14 49.62 -39.43 13.81
N LEU A 15 50.24 -40.23 12.96
CA LEU A 15 49.75 -40.86 11.75
C LEU A 15 48.91 -42.06 12.18
N ALA A 16 47.61 -42.11 11.87
CA ALA A 16 46.80 -43.29 12.05
C ALA A 16 46.42 -43.89 10.69
N LEU A 17 46.84 -45.13 10.49
CA LEU A 17 46.53 -45.98 9.32
C LEU A 17 45.04 -46.31 9.30
N LEU A 18 44.39 -46.05 8.18
CA LEU A 18 43.07 -46.58 7.83
C LEU A 18 43.20 -47.97 7.18
N VAL A 19 42.64 -48.98 7.84
CA VAL A 19 42.38 -50.27 7.25
C VAL A 19 40.99 -50.27 6.63
N ALA A 20 40.89 -50.39 5.32
CA ALA A 20 39.62 -50.51 4.60
C ALA A 20 39.12 -51.95 4.66
N VAL A 21 37.99 -52.18 5.30
CA VAL A 21 37.20 -53.44 5.16
C VAL A 21 36.11 -53.23 4.13
N VAL A 22 36.25 -53.91 2.99
CA VAL A 22 35.21 -53.93 1.96
C VAL A 22 34.14 -54.97 2.37
N GLN A 23 32.97 -54.50 2.74
CA GLN A 23 31.76 -55.35 2.82
C GLN A 23 30.90 -55.16 1.57
N VAL A 24 30.74 -56.21 0.81
CA VAL A 24 29.77 -56.28 -0.30
C VAL A 24 28.40 -56.63 0.29
N GLY A 25 27.48 -55.67 0.30
CA GLY A 25 26.08 -55.86 0.64
C GLY A 25 25.19 -55.81 -0.62
N PRO A 26 23.96 -56.34 -0.61
CA PRO A 26 23.18 -56.59 -1.81
C PRO A 26 22.62 -55.32 -2.47
N THR A 27 22.58 -55.36 -3.80
CA THR A 27 22.00 -54.32 -4.68
C THR A 27 20.52 -54.10 -4.39
N SER A 28 20.20 -53.00 -3.73
CA SER A 28 18.84 -52.47 -3.67
C SER A 28 18.63 -51.43 -4.78
N GLY A 29 17.51 -51.57 -5.45
CA GLY A 29 17.15 -50.75 -6.62
C GLY A 29 17.20 -49.25 -6.33
N ARG A 30 17.77 -48.49 -7.27
CA ARG A 30 17.68 -47.04 -7.33
C ARG A 30 16.23 -46.64 -7.53
N SER A 31 15.57 -46.19 -6.49
CA SER A 31 14.45 -45.28 -6.64
C SER A 31 15.01 -43.96 -7.16
N ASN A 32 14.65 -43.55 -8.37
CA ASN A 32 14.80 -42.17 -8.82
C ASN A 32 13.91 -41.31 -7.93
N GLN A 33 14.42 -40.85 -6.80
CA GLN A 33 13.91 -39.64 -6.17
C GLN A 33 14.36 -38.48 -7.06
N THR A 34 13.48 -37.97 -7.89
CA THR A 34 13.59 -36.62 -8.44
C THR A 34 13.76 -35.70 -7.24
N ARG A 35 14.96 -35.16 -7.09
CA ARG A 35 15.25 -34.06 -6.14
C ARG A 35 14.34 -32.94 -6.59
N ALA A 36 13.33 -32.55 -5.79
CA ALA A 36 12.58 -31.36 -6.03
C ALA A 36 13.58 -30.22 -6.11
N GLU A 37 13.61 -29.53 -7.22
CA GLU A 37 14.39 -28.30 -7.35
C GLU A 37 13.87 -27.31 -6.31
N ALA A 38 14.76 -26.54 -5.70
CA ALA A 38 14.35 -25.48 -4.79
C ALA A 38 13.46 -24.49 -5.55
N PRO A 39 12.41 -23.93 -4.91
CA PRO A 39 11.55 -22.94 -5.57
C PRO A 39 12.38 -21.75 -6.02
N VAL A 40 12.09 -21.27 -7.23
CA VAL A 40 12.75 -20.10 -7.85
C VAL A 40 12.30 -18.84 -7.09
N SER A 41 13.18 -17.86 -6.95
CA SER A 41 12.80 -16.55 -6.40
C SER A 41 11.86 -15.81 -7.35
N VAL A 42 10.88 -15.10 -6.82
CA VAL A 42 9.99 -14.22 -7.63
C VAL A 42 10.81 -13.21 -8.44
N PHE A 43 11.87 -12.66 -7.86
CA PHE A 43 12.80 -11.72 -8.51
C PHE A 43 13.51 -12.32 -9.74
N GLU A 44 13.78 -13.63 -9.76
CA GLU A 44 14.40 -14.29 -10.92
C GLU A 44 13.45 -14.45 -12.12
N VAL A 45 12.14 -14.24 -11.91
CA VAL A 45 11.09 -14.37 -12.93
C VAL A 45 10.51 -13.02 -13.35
N VAL A 46 10.55 -12.01 -12.48
CA VAL A 46 9.88 -10.73 -12.68
C VAL A 46 10.87 -9.58 -12.67
N ASP A 47 11.05 -8.93 -13.82
CA ASP A 47 11.76 -7.66 -13.89
C ASP A 47 10.83 -6.50 -13.44
N LEU A 48 11.33 -5.66 -12.53
CA LEU A 48 10.65 -4.42 -12.14
C LEU A 48 10.95 -3.33 -13.17
N LEU A 49 10.10 -3.24 -14.19
CA LEU A 49 10.17 -2.18 -15.20
C LEU A 49 9.53 -0.90 -14.66
N ALA A 50 9.97 0.25 -15.19
CA ALA A 50 9.39 1.52 -14.76
C ALA A 50 7.88 1.56 -14.97
N VAL A 51 7.17 2.01 -13.94
CA VAL A 51 5.71 2.17 -13.93
C VAL A 51 5.35 3.53 -14.51
N GLN A 52 4.35 3.56 -15.38
CA GLN A 52 3.80 4.74 -16.03
C GLN A 52 2.27 4.67 -16.03
N THR A 53 1.60 5.74 -16.46
CA THR A 53 0.17 5.73 -16.72
C THR A 53 -0.14 5.88 -18.21
N ALA A 54 -1.16 5.19 -18.70
CA ALA A 54 -1.64 5.34 -20.08
C ALA A 54 -3.13 5.03 -20.18
N GLY A 55 -3.92 6.02 -20.59
CA GLY A 55 -5.35 5.84 -20.84
C GLY A 55 -6.11 5.28 -19.66
N GLY A 56 -5.94 5.87 -18.46
CA GLY A 56 -6.60 5.47 -17.22
C GLY A 56 -6.11 4.14 -16.65
N ARG A 57 -4.87 3.70 -16.94
CA ARG A 57 -4.30 2.42 -16.48
C ARG A 57 -2.84 2.60 -16.09
N PHE A 58 -2.37 1.81 -15.15
CA PHE A 58 -0.95 1.64 -14.91
C PHE A 58 -0.36 0.72 -15.98
N VAL A 59 0.77 1.10 -16.52
CA VAL A 59 1.50 0.32 -17.52
C VAL A 59 3.00 0.34 -17.21
N ASP A 60 3.72 -0.65 -17.72
CA ASP A 60 5.19 -0.59 -17.73
C ASP A 60 5.73 -0.02 -19.06
N THR A 61 7.06 0.10 -19.12
CA THR A 61 7.75 0.61 -20.31
C THR A 61 7.62 -0.28 -21.57
N GLU A 62 7.14 -1.52 -21.44
CA GLU A 62 6.77 -2.40 -22.55
C GLU A 62 5.31 -2.20 -23.00
N GLY A 63 4.54 -1.38 -22.27
CA GLY A 63 3.12 -1.12 -22.51
C GLY A 63 2.21 -2.26 -22.05
N ARG A 64 2.66 -3.06 -21.05
CA ARG A 64 1.83 -4.07 -20.39
C ARG A 64 1.02 -3.42 -19.28
N ASP A 65 -0.27 -3.73 -19.17
CA ASP A 65 -1.08 -3.31 -18.03
C ASP A 65 -0.54 -3.96 -16.75
N LEU A 66 -0.40 -3.15 -15.70
CA LEU A 66 0.06 -3.57 -14.38
C LEU A 66 -1.08 -3.54 -13.37
N LEU A 67 -1.18 -4.58 -12.56
CA LEU A 67 -1.96 -4.55 -11.33
C LEU A 67 -1.00 -4.59 -10.14
N LEU A 68 -0.96 -3.50 -9.39
CA LEU A 68 -0.11 -3.32 -8.22
C LEU A 68 -0.93 -3.66 -6.97
N ARG A 69 -0.77 -4.88 -6.42
CA ARG A 69 -1.51 -5.36 -5.25
C ARG A 69 -0.57 -5.69 -4.11
N GLY A 70 -0.93 -5.23 -2.91
CA GLY A 70 -0.10 -5.46 -1.75
C GLY A 70 -0.62 -4.82 -0.47
N VAL A 71 0.26 -4.16 0.25
CA VAL A 71 0.02 -3.80 1.64
C VAL A 71 0.73 -2.50 2.03
N ASN A 72 0.14 -1.76 2.97
CA ASN A 72 0.79 -0.63 3.61
C ASN A 72 1.83 -1.09 4.64
N VAL A 73 2.96 -0.40 4.71
CA VAL A 73 4.08 -0.67 5.63
C VAL A 73 4.46 0.62 6.34
N ASN A 74 4.15 0.70 7.64
CA ASN A 74 4.33 1.92 8.44
C ASN A 74 5.62 1.98 9.27
N SER A 75 6.55 1.07 9.04
CA SER A 75 7.76 0.90 9.86
C SER A 75 8.69 2.11 9.91
N LEU A 76 8.60 3.04 8.95
CA LEU A 76 9.41 4.25 8.87
C LEU A 76 8.64 5.53 9.22
N GLY A 77 7.35 5.45 9.53
CA GLY A 77 6.55 6.59 10.00
C GLY A 77 7.02 7.13 11.36
N GLU A 78 6.87 8.43 11.60
CA GLU A 78 7.09 9.04 12.91
C GLU A 78 5.77 9.17 13.66
N TYR A 79 5.29 8.05 14.18
CA TYR A 79 4.07 8.06 14.99
C TYR A 79 4.31 8.56 16.41
N TRP A 80 3.31 9.24 16.95
CA TRP A 80 3.34 9.76 18.31
C TRP A 80 3.52 8.67 19.37
N GLN A 81 4.48 8.87 20.28
CA GLN A 81 4.77 7.98 21.40
C GLN A 81 3.81 8.22 22.57
N GLY A 82 2.62 7.65 22.50
CA GLY A 82 1.60 7.82 23.55
C GLY A 82 1.80 6.97 24.80
N VAL A 83 2.33 5.76 24.63
CA VAL A 83 2.64 4.80 25.70
C VAL A 83 4.14 4.57 25.73
N ALA A 84 4.85 5.20 26.66
CA ALA A 84 6.31 5.27 26.68
C ALA A 84 7.04 3.91 26.66
N ALA A 85 6.38 2.83 27.04
CA ALA A 85 6.97 1.48 27.10
C ALA A 85 6.75 0.65 25.83
N ILE A 86 6.03 1.16 24.84
CA ILE A 86 5.63 0.41 23.64
C ILE A 86 5.91 1.30 22.42
N ASP A 87 6.85 0.90 21.59
CA ASP A 87 7.17 1.65 20.37
C ASP A 87 5.95 1.70 19.43
N PRO A 88 5.64 2.87 18.82
CA PRO A 88 4.46 3.03 17.97
C PRO A 88 4.59 2.34 16.61
N VAL A 89 5.79 1.97 16.20
CA VAL A 89 6.08 1.26 14.94
C VAL A 89 6.93 0.02 15.20
N ILE A 90 6.92 -0.91 14.25
CA ILE A 90 7.73 -2.13 14.28
C ILE A 90 8.51 -2.23 12.97
N GLU A 91 9.81 -2.46 13.06
CA GLU A 91 10.66 -2.64 11.89
C GLU A 91 10.22 -3.83 11.02
N VAL A 92 10.35 -3.68 9.71
CA VAL A 92 10.14 -4.76 8.75
C VAL A 92 11.44 -5.56 8.60
N SER A 93 11.34 -6.86 8.81
CA SER A 93 12.45 -7.79 8.70
C SER A 93 12.54 -8.42 7.30
N GLU A 94 13.67 -9.07 7.02
CA GLU A 94 13.85 -9.91 5.82
C GLU A 94 12.76 -10.99 5.70
N ALA A 95 12.31 -11.57 6.82
CA ALA A 95 11.24 -12.56 6.84
C ALA A 95 9.87 -11.97 6.45
N ASP A 96 9.63 -10.69 6.74
CA ASP A 96 8.42 -10.00 6.34
C ASP A 96 8.38 -9.81 4.82
N TRP A 97 9.49 -9.37 4.19
CA TRP A 97 9.60 -9.24 2.74
C TRP A 97 9.40 -10.58 2.04
N ALA A 98 10.03 -11.64 2.55
CA ALA A 98 9.83 -12.99 2.04
C ALA A 98 8.38 -13.45 2.17
N SER A 99 7.72 -13.14 3.29
CA SER A 99 6.31 -13.45 3.52
C SER A 99 5.40 -12.71 2.54
N MET A 100 5.60 -11.40 2.32
CA MET A 100 4.85 -10.61 1.34
C MET A 100 4.98 -11.20 -0.08
N ALA A 101 6.20 -11.52 -0.50
CA ALA A 101 6.47 -12.13 -1.80
C ALA A 101 5.79 -13.49 -1.94
N SER A 102 5.80 -14.32 -0.88
CA SER A 102 5.17 -15.64 -0.87
C SER A 102 3.63 -15.59 -0.94
N ARG A 103 3.04 -14.43 -0.73
CA ARG A 103 1.60 -14.16 -0.91
C ARG A 103 1.30 -13.47 -2.23
N GLY A 104 2.29 -13.33 -3.11
CA GLY A 104 2.15 -12.73 -4.43
C GLY A 104 2.03 -11.22 -4.43
N PHE A 105 2.30 -10.53 -3.31
CA PHE A 105 2.26 -9.07 -3.28
C PHE A 105 3.29 -8.49 -4.24
N SER A 106 2.87 -7.52 -5.04
CA SER A 106 3.69 -6.88 -6.06
C SER A 106 4.05 -5.44 -5.72
N VAL A 107 3.47 -4.88 -4.67
CA VAL A 107 3.70 -3.51 -4.24
C VAL A 107 3.59 -3.39 -2.72
N VAL A 108 4.37 -2.47 -2.16
CA VAL A 108 4.14 -1.93 -0.81
C VAL A 108 3.93 -0.42 -0.91
N ARG A 109 3.00 0.12 -0.13
CA ARG A 109 2.90 1.54 0.17
C ARG A 109 3.71 1.80 1.43
N LEU A 110 4.89 2.39 1.25
CA LEU A 110 5.86 2.64 2.31
C LEU A 110 5.64 4.02 2.90
N ILE A 111 5.18 4.04 4.13
CA ILE A 111 4.88 5.25 4.88
C ILE A 111 6.16 5.94 5.30
N VAL A 112 6.29 7.22 4.93
CA VAL A 112 7.35 8.13 5.37
C VAL A 112 6.75 9.42 5.92
N SER A 113 7.42 10.08 6.85
CA SER A 113 6.92 11.29 7.51
C SER A 113 7.76 12.52 7.17
N TRP A 114 7.10 13.64 6.83
CA TRP A 114 7.77 14.91 6.60
C TRP A 114 8.65 15.33 7.78
N SER A 115 8.14 15.13 9.01
CA SER A 115 8.89 15.42 10.24
C SER A 115 10.24 14.69 10.34
N ARG A 116 10.35 13.49 9.78
CA ARG A 116 11.60 12.72 9.73
C ARG A 116 12.52 13.18 8.61
N ILE A 117 11.96 13.56 7.47
CA ILE A 117 12.74 14.06 6.32
C ILE A 117 13.32 15.43 6.61
N GLU A 118 12.53 16.32 7.24
CA GLU A 118 12.90 17.72 7.50
C GLU A 118 12.63 18.09 8.97
N PRO A 119 13.40 17.54 9.92
CA PRO A 119 13.20 17.79 11.36
C PRO A 119 13.39 19.25 11.76
N SER A 120 14.12 20.02 10.97
CA SER A 120 14.28 21.47 11.10
C SER A 120 14.21 22.10 9.72
N ARG A 121 13.57 23.25 9.60
CA ARG A 121 13.31 23.91 8.31
C ARG A 121 14.59 24.07 7.47
N GLY A 122 14.57 23.54 6.24
CA GLY A 122 15.68 23.53 5.29
C GLY A 122 16.82 22.58 5.65
N ALA A 123 16.65 21.71 6.65
CA ALA A 123 17.66 20.72 7.06
C ALA A 123 17.09 19.31 6.88
N TYR A 124 17.40 18.71 5.74
CA TYR A 124 16.96 17.36 5.40
C TYR A 124 17.82 16.29 6.06
N ASP A 125 17.20 15.24 6.59
CA ASP A 125 17.88 14.09 7.18
C ASP A 125 18.12 13.00 6.13
N ASP A 126 19.25 13.06 5.45
CA ASP A 126 19.64 12.05 4.47
C ASP A 126 19.87 10.67 5.10
N SER A 127 20.13 10.59 6.41
CA SER A 127 20.26 9.29 7.09
C SER A 127 18.92 8.58 7.24
N TYR A 128 17.84 9.33 7.36
CA TYR A 128 16.50 8.78 7.29
C TYR A 128 16.13 8.35 5.86
N LEU A 129 16.47 9.14 4.87
CA LEU A 129 16.29 8.75 3.47
C LEU A 129 17.17 7.53 3.08
N ASP A 130 18.31 7.29 3.74
CA ASP A 130 19.06 6.03 3.60
C ASP A 130 18.26 4.82 4.08
N GLN A 131 17.50 4.94 5.19
CA GLN A 131 16.62 3.87 5.67
C GLN A 131 15.47 3.60 4.68
N VAL A 132 14.89 4.66 4.10
CA VAL A 132 13.88 4.53 3.03
C VAL A 132 14.46 3.79 1.82
N ASP A 133 15.69 4.15 1.40
CA ASP A 133 16.39 3.51 0.29
C ASP A 133 16.68 2.01 0.56
N GLU A 134 17.08 1.67 1.77
CA GLU A 134 17.27 0.28 2.19
C GLU A 134 15.96 -0.53 2.11
N ALA A 135 14.84 0.04 2.56
CA ALA A 135 13.52 -0.60 2.47
C ALA A 135 13.08 -0.79 1.01
N VAL A 136 13.26 0.22 0.14
CA VAL A 136 12.98 0.14 -1.30
C VAL A 136 13.79 -0.98 -1.96
N LYS A 137 15.10 -1.07 -1.67
CA LYS A 137 15.97 -2.12 -2.20
C LYS A 137 15.59 -3.50 -1.67
N ALA A 138 15.24 -3.60 -0.39
CA ALA A 138 14.79 -4.84 0.22
C ALA A 138 13.53 -5.35 -0.46
N ALA A 139 12.48 -4.51 -0.62
CA ALA A 139 11.28 -4.86 -1.35
C ALA A 139 11.58 -5.32 -2.80
N ALA A 140 12.42 -4.56 -3.51
CA ALA A 140 12.82 -4.86 -4.89
C ALA A 140 13.53 -6.21 -5.01
N SER A 141 14.36 -6.62 -4.03
CA SER A 141 15.03 -7.92 -4.03
C SER A 141 14.07 -9.11 -3.95
N TYR A 142 12.80 -8.86 -3.62
CA TYR A 142 11.70 -9.82 -3.65
C TYR A 142 10.73 -9.62 -4.81
N GLY A 143 11.05 -8.76 -5.78
CA GLY A 143 10.18 -8.45 -6.91
C GLY A 143 8.95 -7.61 -6.53
N ILE A 144 9.06 -6.78 -5.49
CA ILE A 144 8.00 -5.92 -4.96
C ILE A 144 8.33 -4.46 -5.26
N TYR A 145 7.44 -3.76 -5.93
CA TYR A 145 7.50 -2.30 -6.12
C TYR A 145 7.26 -1.55 -4.81
N THR A 146 7.73 -0.32 -4.75
CA THR A 146 7.44 0.60 -3.64
C THR A 146 6.72 1.85 -4.14
N VAL A 147 5.59 2.19 -3.52
CA VAL A 147 5.02 3.54 -3.52
C VAL A 147 5.50 4.24 -2.27
N ILE A 148 6.19 5.37 -2.41
CA ILE A 148 6.63 6.20 -1.27
C ILE A 148 5.49 7.14 -0.93
N ASP A 149 4.93 6.99 0.27
CA ASP A 149 3.77 7.73 0.76
C ASP A 149 4.19 8.77 1.80
N MET A 150 3.90 10.05 1.50
CA MET A 150 4.06 11.13 2.49
C MET A 150 2.86 11.13 3.44
N HIS A 151 3.02 10.35 4.49
CA HIS A 151 1.94 10.06 5.41
C HIS A 151 1.74 11.15 6.46
N GLN A 152 0.49 11.36 6.78
CA GLN A 152 0.03 12.12 7.92
C GLN A 152 -1.30 11.58 8.42
N ASP A 153 -1.51 11.68 9.72
CA ASP A 153 -2.78 11.60 10.39
C ASP A 153 -2.94 12.80 11.32
N ALA A 154 -4.09 13.48 11.25
CA ALA A 154 -4.37 14.67 12.03
C ALA A 154 -3.22 15.71 12.00
N PHE A 155 -2.57 15.85 10.85
CA PHE A 155 -1.51 16.79 10.51
C PHE A 155 -0.13 16.49 11.15
N THR A 156 -0.04 16.01 12.40
CA THR A 156 1.24 15.96 13.13
C THR A 156 1.21 15.13 14.41
N ALA A 157 2.37 14.62 14.82
CA ALA A 157 2.58 14.04 16.13
C ALA A 157 2.56 15.06 17.28
N THR A 158 2.67 16.36 17.01
CA THR A 158 2.87 17.39 18.06
C THR A 158 1.59 17.95 18.65
N ILE A 159 0.43 17.78 18.01
CA ILE A 159 -0.86 18.20 18.54
C ILE A 159 -1.42 17.10 19.44
N SER A 160 -1.21 17.20 20.74
CA SER A 160 -1.71 16.24 21.73
C SER A 160 -2.00 16.91 23.07
N THR A 161 -2.97 16.41 23.81
CA THR A 161 -3.30 16.92 25.15
C THR A 161 -2.49 16.21 26.23
N ALA A 162 -2.16 16.95 27.29
CA ALA A 162 -1.44 16.38 28.45
C ALA A 162 -2.27 15.34 29.24
N GLY A 163 -3.59 15.29 29.02
CA GLY A 163 -4.49 14.35 29.67
C GLY A 163 -5.95 14.83 29.64
N PRO A 164 -6.89 13.97 30.04
CA PRO A 164 -8.32 14.31 30.04
C PRO A 164 -8.69 15.56 30.82
N SER A 165 -7.99 15.82 31.92
CA SER A 165 -8.24 16.99 32.77
C SER A 165 -7.82 18.33 32.15
N SER A 166 -7.09 18.30 31.04
CA SER A 166 -6.70 19.52 30.29
C SER A 166 -7.79 19.99 29.31
N CYS A 167 -8.83 19.19 29.12
CA CYS A 167 -9.91 19.51 28.20
C CYS A 167 -11.17 19.98 28.91
N PRO A 168 -11.84 21.06 28.41
CA PRO A 168 -13.12 21.52 28.92
C PRO A 168 -14.24 20.48 28.83
N ASP A 169 -15.26 20.61 29.68
CA ASP A 169 -16.46 19.79 29.60
C ASP A 169 -17.08 19.83 28.19
N GLY A 170 -17.45 18.66 27.70
CA GLY A 170 -18.01 18.49 26.35
C GLY A 170 -16.98 18.31 25.25
N THR A 171 -15.68 18.35 25.59
CA THR A 171 -14.59 18.02 24.66
C THR A 171 -13.83 16.78 25.13
N ARG A 172 -12.97 16.22 24.29
CA ARG A 172 -12.19 15.01 24.58
C ARG A 172 -10.70 15.26 24.38
N PRO A 173 -9.82 14.54 25.11
CA PRO A 173 -8.39 14.66 24.92
C PRO A 173 -7.98 14.14 23.54
N ALA A 174 -7.09 14.86 22.86
CA ALA A 174 -6.47 14.42 21.63
C ALA A 174 -5.25 13.54 21.90
N LYS A 175 -5.02 12.59 21.00
CA LYS A 175 -3.74 11.90 20.81
C LYS A 175 -2.93 12.68 19.77
N GLY A 176 -1.61 12.61 19.81
CA GLY A 176 -0.78 12.96 18.67
C GLY A 176 -0.84 11.85 17.63
N TRP A 177 -0.48 12.16 16.39
CA TRP A 177 -0.54 11.22 15.27
C TRP A 177 0.82 11.14 14.54
N ASP A 178 0.92 11.63 13.30
CA ASP A 178 2.15 11.72 12.54
C ASP A 178 2.05 12.81 11.46
N GLY A 179 3.09 13.00 10.65
CA GLY A 179 3.06 13.91 9.51
C GLY A 179 4.02 15.10 9.60
N ALA A 180 3.48 16.31 9.74
CA ALA A 180 4.26 17.53 9.68
C ALA A 180 5.19 17.72 10.90
N PRO A 181 6.39 18.30 10.70
CA PRO A 181 7.27 18.65 11.81
C PRO A 181 6.70 19.79 12.65
N GLY A 182 7.14 19.85 13.91
CA GLY A 182 6.64 20.86 14.86
C GLY A 182 6.84 22.30 14.39
N TRP A 183 7.91 22.61 13.65
CA TRP A 183 8.16 23.94 13.09
C TRP A 183 7.16 24.34 11.99
N ALA A 184 6.56 23.37 11.29
CA ALA A 184 5.53 23.58 10.28
C ALA A 184 4.10 23.53 10.86
N THR A 185 3.95 23.18 12.14
CA THR A 185 2.66 23.05 12.82
C THR A 185 2.25 24.37 13.46
N ILE A 186 1.49 25.19 12.73
CA ILE A 186 1.06 26.52 13.17
C ILE A 186 -0.41 26.47 13.59
N THR A 187 -0.68 26.40 14.90
CA THR A 187 -2.02 26.25 15.48
C THR A 187 -2.64 27.58 15.97
N ASP A 188 -1.88 28.67 15.95
CA ASP A 188 -2.24 29.97 16.53
C ASP A 188 -2.67 29.89 18.03
N GLY A 189 -2.21 28.82 18.72
CA GLY A 189 -2.55 28.60 20.13
C GLY A 189 -3.99 28.12 20.36
N LEU A 190 -4.68 27.64 19.34
CA LEU A 190 -6.00 27.02 19.48
C LEU A 190 -5.93 25.70 20.26
N SER A 191 -7.08 25.27 20.77
CA SER A 191 -7.19 24.08 21.62
C SER A 191 -6.89 22.80 20.85
N ASP A 192 -6.09 21.94 21.46
CA ASP A 192 -5.83 20.58 20.98
C ASP A 192 -7.00 19.61 21.27
N CYS A 193 -7.92 19.98 22.17
CA CYS A 193 -9.03 19.13 22.56
C CYS A 193 -10.01 18.90 21.41
N LEU A 194 -10.47 17.65 21.26
CA LEU A 194 -11.43 17.27 20.23
C LEU A 194 -12.83 17.79 20.58
N VAL A 195 -13.47 18.51 19.67
CA VAL A 195 -14.85 18.98 19.80
C VAL A 195 -15.88 17.99 19.23
N GLY A 196 -15.43 16.88 18.64
CA GLY A 196 -16.21 15.79 18.07
C GLY A 196 -15.60 14.42 18.37
N GLY A 197 -16.05 13.40 17.63
CA GLY A 197 -15.54 12.02 17.75
C GLY A 197 -14.27 11.75 16.96
N ASP A 198 -13.99 12.60 16.01
CA ASP A 198 -12.96 12.46 15.01
C ASP A 198 -11.65 13.14 15.47
N ARG A 199 -10.50 12.51 15.14
CA ARG A 199 -9.14 13.03 15.38
C ARG A 199 -8.94 14.44 14.79
N ASN A 200 -9.62 14.74 13.70
CA ASN A 200 -9.54 16.00 12.96
C ASN A 200 -10.50 17.08 13.48
N SER A 201 -11.29 16.77 14.50
CA SER A 201 -12.19 17.75 15.14
C SER A 201 -11.50 18.70 16.11
N SER A 202 -10.17 18.57 16.31
CA SER A 202 -9.37 19.51 17.09
C SER A 202 -9.30 20.87 16.39
N PRO A 203 -9.61 22.00 17.07
CA PRO A 203 -9.41 23.34 16.53
C PRO A 203 -7.95 23.62 16.11
N ALA A 204 -6.98 23.04 16.82
CA ALA A 204 -5.57 23.17 16.49
C ALA A 204 -5.23 22.46 15.16
N VAL A 205 -5.72 21.22 14.95
CA VAL A 205 -5.54 20.46 13.70
C VAL A 205 -6.13 21.20 12.52
N GLN A 206 -7.40 21.66 12.64
CA GLN A 206 -8.06 22.41 11.58
C GLN A 206 -7.34 23.73 11.25
N ARG A 207 -6.77 24.38 12.27
CA ARG A 207 -5.98 25.61 12.09
C ARG A 207 -4.64 25.31 11.40
N ALA A 208 -3.97 24.24 11.75
CA ALA A 208 -2.72 23.82 11.12
C ALA A 208 -2.94 23.55 9.62
N TRP A 209 -3.98 22.81 9.24
CA TRP A 209 -4.38 22.62 7.85
C TRP A 209 -4.68 23.93 7.12
N ASN A 210 -5.46 24.82 7.72
CA ASN A 210 -5.78 26.11 7.10
C ASN A 210 -4.52 26.95 6.89
N ASN A 211 -3.59 26.97 7.86
CA ASN A 211 -2.33 27.69 7.75
C ASN A 211 -1.40 27.07 6.69
N PHE A 212 -1.43 25.73 6.52
CA PHE A 212 -0.72 25.04 5.43
C PHE A 212 -1.26 25.45 4.06
N TYR A 213 -2.57 25.40 3.85
CA TYR A 213 -3.18 25.80 2.57
C TYR A 213 -2.96 27.27 2.26
N ASP A 214 -2.97 28.13 3.26
CA ASP A 214 -2.69 29.57 3.11
C ASP A 214 -1.19 29.88 2.95
N ASN A 215 -0.33 28.85 2.95
CA ASN A 215 1.12 28.98 2.87
C ASN A 215 1.69 29.92 3.94
N ARG A 216 1.12 29.87 5.15
CA ARG A 216 1.54 30.71 6.26
C ARG A 216 3.01 30.50 6.56
N ASP A 217 3.76 31.59 6.66
CA ASP A 217 5.21 31.57 6.88
C ASP A 217 5.99 30.68 5.90
N GLY A 218 5.42 30.36 4.71
CA GLY A 218 6.03 29.54 3.66
C GLY A 218 6.11 28.04 4.02
N ILE A 219 5.19 27.51 4.84
CA ILE A 219 5.23 26.09 5.23
C ILE A 219 4.83 25.17 4.08
N ARG A 220 3.91 25.60 3.19
CA ARG A 220 3.54 24.84 1.99
C ARG A 220 4.69 24.81 0.98
N ASP A 221 5.37 25.95 0.79
CA ASP A 221 6.56 26.01 -0.08
C ASP A 221 7.66 25.07 0.42
N ALA A 222 7.90 25.01 1.73
CA ALA A 222 8.88 24.07 2.30
C ALA A 222 8.49 22.61 2.07
N PHE A 223 7.21 22.25 2.15
CA PHE A 223 6.73 20.91 1.78
C PHE A 223 6.99 20.59 0.30
N VAL A 224 6.79 21.57 -0.58
CA VAL A 224 7.09 21.44 -2.02
C VAL A 224 8.59 21.21 -2.23
N GLU A 225 9.46 22.02 -1.60
CA GLU A 225 10.91 21.88 -1.67
C GLU A 225 11.39 20.53 -1.11
N MET A 226 10.77 20.04 -0.03
CA MET A 226 11.05 18.72 0.54
C MET A 226 10.76 17.61 -0.48
N TRP A 227 9.64 17.67 -1.21
CA TRP A 227 9.36 16.73 -2.28
C TRP A 227 10.39 16.79 -3.41
N GLY A 228 10.92 17.97 -3.74
CA GLY A 228 12.04 18.12 -4.66
C GLY A 228 13.27 17.34 -4.21
N HIS A 229 13.61 17.39 -2.90
CA HIS A 229 14.72 16.63 -2.34
C HIS A 229 14.49 15.11 -2.40
N VAL A 230 13.29 14.64 -2.05
CA VAL A 230 12.91 13.22 -2.17
C VAL A 230 12.97 12.75 -3.63
N ALA A 231 12.46 13.56 -4.55
CA ALA A 231 12.43 13.24 -5.97
C ALA A 231 13.81 13.16 -6.61
N GLN A 232 14.77 13.98 -6.18
CA GLN A 232 16.18 13.89 -6.62
C GLN A 232 16.80 12.54 -6.25
N ARG A 233 16.40 11.95 -5.12
CA ARG A 233 16.94 10.70 -4.64
C ARG A 233 16.26 9.47 -5.24
N PHE A 234 14.95 9.47 -5.32
CA PHE A 234 14.15 8.30 -5.67
C PHE A 234 13.54 8.35 -7.07
N GLY A 235 13.55 9.49 -7.71
CA GLY A 235 13.00 9.65 -9.06
C GLY A 235 13.78 8.88 -10.12
N GLY A 236 13.07 8.33 -11.11
CA GLY A 236 13.67 7.57 -12.19
C GLY A 236 14.19 6.18 -11.80
N ARG A 237 13.82 5.66 -10.64
CA ARG A 237 14.13 4.30 -10.19
C ARG A 237 12.99 3.37 -10.56
N THR A 238 13.31 2.26 -11.24
CA THR A 238 12.30 1.34 -11.78
C THR A 238 11.52 0.62 -10.69
N GLU A 239 12.12 0.39 -9.52
CA GLU A 239 11.49 -0.23 -8.36
C GLU A 239 10.55 0.69 -7.58
N VAL A 240 10.59 2.02 -7.84
CA VAL A 240 9.66 2.99 -7.27
C VAL A 240 8.48 3.17 -8.21
N ALA A 241 7.36 2.58 -7.86
CA ALA A 241 6.14 2.62 -8.67
C ALA A 241 5.45 3.99 -8.66
N GLY A 242 5.64 4.79 -7.61
CA GLY A 242 5.03 6.10 -7.49
C GLY A 242 5.41 6.85 -6.22
N PHE A 243 5.05 8.12 -6.19
CA PHE A 243 5.03 8.97 -5.02
C PHE A 243 3.59 9.31 -4.70
N ASP A 244 3.13 8.94 -3.50
CA ASP A 244 1.86 9.37 -2.96
C ASP A 244 2.08 10.68 -2.23
N LEU A 245 1.56 11.77 -2.81
CA LEU A 245 2.02 13.12 -2.51
C LEU A 245 1.64 13.59 -1.10
N LEU A 246 0.51 13.15 -0.58
CA LEU A 246 0.05 13.48 0.76
C LEU A 246 -1.13 12.58 1.14
N ASN A 247 -0.95 11.74 2.14
CA ASN A 247 -1.99 10.88 2.68
C ASN A 247 -3.16 11.70 3.23
N GLU A 248 -4.38 11.34 2.83
CA GLU A 248 -5.65 11.84 3.37
C GLU A 248 -5.64 13.32 3.78
N PRO A 249 -5.29 14.25 2.87
CA PRO A 249 -5.29 15.66 3.21
C PRO A 249 -6.67 16.10 3.68
N GLU A 250 -6.73 17.00 4.68
CA GLU A 250 -7.97 17.36 5.35
C GLU A 250 -8.29 18.84 5.24
N THR A 251 -9.57 19.18 5.41
CA THR A 251 -10.00 20.57 5.39
C THR A 251 -11.23 20.82 6.25
N SER A 252 -11.22 21.95 6.95
CA SER A 252 -12.42 22.53 7.58
C SER A 252 -13.14 23.53 6.67
N ARG A 253 -12.61 23.79 5.45
CA ARG A 253 -13.19 24.73 4.48
C ARG A 253 -14.19 24.02 3.57
N PRO A 254 -15.23 24.71 3.08
CA PRO A 254 -16.06 24.19 1.99
C PRO A 254 -15.23 23.80 0.77
N SER A 255 -15.58 22.70 0.11
CA SER A 255 -14.85 22.20 -1.06
C SER A 255 -14.70 23.25 -2.18
N ALA A 256 -15.73 24.08 -2.41
CA ALA A 256 -15.68 25.15 -3.41
C ALA A 256 -14.63 26.24 -3.09
N GLU A 257 -14.30 26.45 -1.82
CA GLU A 257 -13.27 27.39 -1.40
C GLU A 257 -11.87 26.75 -1.51
N LEU A 258 -11.73 25.52 -1.05
CA LEU A 258 -10.43 24.85 -1.02
C LEU A 258 -9.97 24.35 -2.40
N SER A 259 -10.88 23.90 -3.26
CA SER A 259 -10.54 23.26 -4.54
C SER A 259 -9.51 24.05 -5.39
N PRO A 260 -9.64 25.35 -5.63
CA PRO A 260 -8.62 26.10 -6.38
C PRO A 260 -7.27 26.13 -5.66
N ILE A 261 -7.26 26.28 -4.33
CA ILE A 261 -6.03 26.33 -3.52
C ILE A 261 -5.33 24.96 -3.52
N TYR A 262 -6.11 23.90 -3.41
CA TYR A 262 -5.59 22.54 -3.41
C TYR A 262 -4.99 22.16 -4.78
N ASN A 263 -5.65 22.53 -5.87
CA ASN A 263 -5.12 22.27 -7.21
C ASN A 263 -3.86 23.10 -7.49
N GLU A 264 -3.75 24.34 -6.99
CA GLU A 264 -2.51 25.12 -7.05
C GLU A 264 -1.39 24.45 -6.24
N PHE A 265 -1.68 23.96 -5.05
CA PHE A 265 -0.73 23.19 -4.25
C PHE A 265 -0.23 21.93 -5.01
N LEU A 266 -1.14 21.16 -5.58
CA LEU A 266 -0.77 19.99 -6.39
C LEU A 266 0.08 20.37 -7.60
N ARG A 267 -0.23 21.48 -8.29
CA ARG A 267 0.61 22.01 -9.36
C ARG A 267 2.04 22.24 -8.87
N ASP A 268 2.18 22.97 -7.77
CA ASP A 268 3.50 23.37 -7.25
C ASP A 268 4.34 22.12 -6.89
N VAL A 269 3.74 21.10 -6.26
CA VAL A 269 4.42 19.85 -5.93
C VAL A 269 4.78 19.05 -7.20
N ILE A 270 3.84 18.92 -8.14
CA ILE A 270 4.06 18.18 -9.39
C ILE A 270 5.20 18.83 -10.20
N GLU A 271 5.17 20.15 -10.37
CA GLU A 271 6.18 20.89 -11.13
C GLU A 271 7.57 20.76 -10.47
N GLU A 272 7.66 20.88 -9.13
CA GLU A 272 8.92 20.72 -8.40
C GLU A 272 9.50 19.31 -8.57
N ILE A 273 8.68 18.27 -8.40
CA ILE A 273 9.11 16.88 -8.61
C ILE A 273 9.60 16.69 -10.05
N ARG A 274 8.84 17.13 -11.06
CA ARG A 274 9.23 17.00 -12.47
C ARG A 274 10.52 17.73 -12.78
N GLN A 275 10.72 18.93 -12.22
CA GLN A 275 11.96 19.68 -12.36
C GLN A 275 13.13 18.93 -11.72
N SER A 276 12.94 18.39 -10.52
CA SER A 276 13.96 17.65 -9.78
C SER A 276 14.34 16.33 -10.45
N GLN A 277 13.42 15.73 -11.23
CA GLN A 277 13.63 14.52 -12.01
C GLN A 277 14.07 14.78 -13.48
N SER A 278 14.34 16.00 -13.86
CA SER A 278 14.61 16.36 -15.27
C SER A 278 15.79 15.62 -15.92
N SER A 279 16.67 15.01 -15.15
CA SER A 279 17.76 14.14 -15.62
C SER A 279 17.41 12.65 -15.62
N ALA A 280 16.27 12.25 -15.09
CA ALA A 280 15.82 10.86 -15.05
C ALA A 280 15.40 10.36 -16.43
N SER A 281 15.43 9.04 -16.63
CA SER A 281 15.04 8.42 -17.90
C SER A 281 13.52 8.37 -18.12
N PHE A 282 12.75 8.56 -17.07
CA PHE A 282 11.29 8.61 -17.06
C PHE A 282 10.78 9.38 -15.84
N ASP A 283 9.55 9.88 -15.92
CA ASP A 283 8.87 10.53 -14.82
C ASP A 283 8.20 9.48 -13.94
N THR A 284 8.47 9.50 -12.64
CA THR A 284 7.80 8.65 -11.63
C THR A 284 6.31 9.00 -11.57
N VAL A 285 5.44 8.01 -11.38
CA VAL A 285 4.00 8.26 -11.23
C VAL A 285 3.75 9.03 -9.93
N LEU A 286 2.89 10.06 -10.01
CA LEU A 286 2.46 10.86 -8.86
C LEU A 286 1.02 10.51 -8.51
N ILE A 287 0.80 10.09 -7.28
CA ILE A 287 -0.51 9.72 -6.77
C ILE A 287 -1.06 10.91 -6.00
N VAL A 288 -2.29 11.30 -6.34
CA VAL A 288 -2.99 12.43 -5.71
C VAL A 288 -4.27 11.94 -5.04
N GLU A 289 -4.50 12.37 -3.82
CA GLU A 289 -5.66 11.99 -3.03
C GLU A 289 -6.69 13.10 -2.96
N PRO A 290 -8.00 12.79 -2.75
CA PRO A 290 -8.99 13.81 -2.47
C PRO A 290 -8.80 14.39 -1.06
N ALA A 291 -9.00 15.71 -0.90
CA ALA A 291 -9.00 16.28 0.44
C ALA A 291 -10.35 16.01 1.14
N ILE A 292 -10.26 15.50 2.37
CA ILE A 292 -11.38 15.01 3.16
C ILE A 292 -11.92 16.13 4.07
N PRO A 293 -13.25 16.31 4.19
CA PRO A 293 -13.79 17.32 5.08
C PRO A 293 -13.60 16.92 6.55
N ALA A 294 -12.85 17.74 7.30
CA ALA A 294 -12.68 17.62 8.74
C ALA A 294 -13.86 18.30 9.49
N GLY A 295 -14.52 17.55 10.37
CA GLY A 295 -15.56 18.03 11.26
C GLY A 295 -16.96 18.17 10.62
N ASP A 296 -17.15 18.98 9.60
CA ASP A 296 -18.43 19.15 8.91
C ASP A 296 -18.42 18.50 7.51
N ARG A 297 -19.03 17.35 7.40
CA ARG A 297 -19.15 16.61 6.12
C ARG A 297 -19.94 17.35 5.03
N ASN A 298 -20.73 18.36 5.38
CA ASN A 298 -21.41 19.20 4.40
C ASN A 298 -20.41 20.04 3.58
N ASN A 299 -19.15 20.16 4.01
CA ASN A 299 -18.10 20.83 3.25
C ASN A 299 -17.76 20.09 1.93
N GLY A 300 -18.06 18.78 1.84
CA GLY A 300 -17.82 17.96 0.66
C GLY A 300 -16.35 17.61 0.43
N LEU A 301 -16.11 16.54 -0.32
CA LEU A 301 -14.76 16.16 -0.77
C LEU A 301 -14.21 17.21 -1.73
N VAL A 302 -12.90 17.47 -1.64
CA VAL A 302 -12.17 18.23 -2.64
C VAL A 302 -11.52 17.24 -3.59
N ILE A 303 -12.05 17.17 -4.80
CA ILE A 303 -11.56 16.28 -5.84
C ILE A 303 -10.33 16.93 -6.49
N PRO A 304 -9.17 16.24 -6.53
CA PRO A 304 -7.98 16.77 -7.18
C PRO A 304 -8.16 16.83 -8.70
N ASP A 305 -7.91 17.99 -9.28
CA ASP A 305 -7.89 18.18 -10.74
C ASP A 305 -6.70 19.08 -11.13
N PRO A 306 -5.48 18.53 -11.22
CA PRO A 306 -4.30 19.29 -11.63
C PRO A 306 -4.44 19.90 -13.03
N SER A 307 -5.25 19.31 -13.90
CA SER A 307 -5.48 19.84 -15.25
C SER A 307 -6.18 21.20 -15.26
N SER A 308 -7.00 21.47 -14.24
CA SER A 308 -7.72 22.74 -14.07
C SER A 308 -6.78 23.95 -13.87
N VAL A 309 -5.54 23.70 -13.44
CA VAL A 309 -4.49 24.71 -13.25
C VAL A 309 -3.35 24.59 -14.28
N GLY A 310 -3.57 23.80 -15.35
CA GLY A 310 -2.67 23.71 -16.49
C GLY A 310 -1.55 22.67 -16.39
N VAL A 311 -1.61 21.77 -15.39
CA VAL A 311 -0.64 20.67 -15.23
C VAL A 311 -1.06 19.47 -16.07
N SER A 312 -0.07 18.81 -16.72
CA SER A 312 -0.32 17.54 -17.41
C SER A 312 -0.68 16.45 -16.40
N THR A 313 -1.67 15.62 -16.75
CA THR A 313 -2.01 14.40 -16.01
C THR A 313 -1.21 13.18 -16.47
N ASP A 314 -0.21 13.35 -17.34
CA ASP A 314 0.72 12.28 -17.71
C ASP A 314 1.48 11.79 -16.47
N ASN A 315 1.49 10.48 -16.25
CA ASN A 315 2.04 9.87 -15.04
C ASN A 315 1.48 10.45 -13.73
N VAL A 316 0.17 10.76 -13.73
CA VAL A 316 -0.61 11.06 -12.53
C VAL A 316 -1.65 9.95 -12.34
N ALA A 317 -1.89 9.55 -11.10
CA ALA A 317 -2.90 8.59 -10.69
C ALA A 317 -3.70 9.14 -9.50
N ALA A 318 -4.92 8.67 -9.32
CA ALA A 318 -5.69 8.94 -8.10
C ALA A 318 -5.41 7.84 -7.05
N GLY A 319 -5.21 8.25 -5.80
CA GLY A 319 -5.08 7.37 -4.63
C GLY A 319 -6.32 7.50 -3.76
N VAL A 320 -7.42 6.78 -4.06
CA VAL A 320 -8.64 6.94 -3.27
C VAL A 320 -8.80 5.78 -2.30
N HIS A 321 -8.90 6.11 -1.02
CA HIS A 321 -9.14 5.15 0.05
C HIS A 321 -10.61 4.77 0.13
N ASN A 322 -10.90 3.48 0.19
CA ASN A 322 -12.26 3.00 0.30
C ASN A 322 -12.44 2.06 1.50
N TYR A 323 -12.83 2.63 2.61
CA TYR A 323 -13.19 1.93 3.84
C TYR A 323 -14.71 1.71 4.00
N SER A 324 -15.49 1.79 2.90
CA SER A 324 -16.94 1.55 2.97
C SER A 324 -17.25 0.19 3.56
N GLU A 325 -18.22 0.15 4.44
CA GLU A 325 -18.68 -1.01 5.20
C GLU A 325 -17.65 -1.62 6.19
N SER A 326 -16.40 -1.15 6.23
CA SER A 326 -15.50 -1.41 7.35
C SER A 326 -15.56 -0.26 8.36
N ILE A 327 -15.71 0.97 7.85
CA ILE A 327 -16.09 2.16 8.61
C ILE A 327 -17.46 2.61 8.08
N ASP A 328 -18.39 2.98 8.96
CA ASP A 328 -19.72 3.47 8.56
C ASP A 328 -19.59 4.90 7.97
N ASN A 329 -19.43 4.99 6.67
CA ASN A 329 -19.38 6.24 5.91
C ASN A 329 -20.64 6.49 5.06
N GLY A 330 -21.64 5.59 5.15
CA GLY A 330 -22.92 5.70 4.45
C GLY A 330 -22.90 5.21 3.00
N PHE A 331 -21.78 4.65 2.53
CA PHE A 331 -21.66 4.06 1.20
C PHE A 331 -21.52 2.53 1.29
N THR A 332 -21.92 1.85 0.21
CA THR A 332 -21.52 0.46 -0.03
C THR A 332 -20.15 0.42 -0.70
N ILE A 333 -19.46 -0.71 -0.59
CA ILE A 333 -18.16 -0.94 -1.24
C ILE A 333 -18.24 -0.63 -2.74
N GLU A 334 -19.22 -1.25 -3.41
CA GLU A 334 -19.41 -1.12 -4.86
C GLU A 334 -19.83 0.30 -5.26
N GLY A 335 -20.73 0.92 -4.48
CA GLY A 335 -21.19 2.28 -4.75
C GLY A 335 -20.06 3.32 -4.62
N MET A 336 -19.15 3.14 -3.67
CA MET A 336 -17.96 3.99 -3.58
C MET A 336 -17.01 3.75 -4.76
N ASN A 337 -16.78 2.49 -5.15
CA ASN A 337 -15.92 2.18 -6.30
C ASN A 337 -16.49 2.73 -7.62
N GLU A 338 -17.81 2.76 -7.79
CA GLU A 338 -18.46 3.42 -8.95
C GLU A 338 -18.23 4.93 -8.94
N LEU A 339 -18.32 5.58 -7.79
CA LEU A 339 -18.02 7.01 -7.65
C LEU A 339 -16.56 7.32 -7.99
N ILE A 340 -15.63 6.49 -7.47
CA ILE A 340 -14.19 6.60 -7.76
C ILE A 340 -13.94 6.43 -9.27
N ALA A 341 -14.56 5.44 -9.91
CA ALA A 341 -14.41 5.20 -11.35
C ALA A 341 -14.90 6.41 -12.16
N GLY A 342 -16.09 6.95 -11.83
CA GLY A 342 -16.62 8.14 -12.49
C GLY A 342 -15.70 9.36 -12.34
N PHE A 343 -15.12 9.55 -11.15
CA PHE A 343 -14.16 10.61 -10.90
C PHE A 343 -12.88 10.44 -11.73
N THR A 344 -12.23 9.28 -11.66
CA THR A 344 -10.95 9.03 -12.34
C THR A 344 -11.10 9.05 -13.86
N GLU A 345 -12.23 8.59 -14.39
CA GLU A 345 -12.56 8.72 -15.81
C GLU A 345 -12.70 10.20 -16.24
N SER A 346 -13.30 11.04 -15.40
CA SER A 346 -13.52 12.47 -15.72
C SER A 346 -12.22 13.26 -15.87
N ILE A 347 -11.16 12.87 -15.17
CA ILE A 347 -9.83 13.50 -15.24
C ILE A 347 -8.81 12.67 -16.04
N GLY A 348 -9.20 11.50 -16.53
CA GLY A 348 -8.39 10.67 -17.43
C GLY A 348 -7.20 9.96 -16.77
N VAL A 349 -7.23 9.72 -15.44
CA VAL A 349 -6.17 9.05 -14.69
C VAL A 349 -6.60 7.68 -14.19
N PRO A 350 -5.68 6.74 -13.92
CA PRO A 350 -6.01 5.50 -13.25
C PRO A 350 -6.29 5.73 -11.76
N ASN A 351 -7.09 4.84 -11.14
CA ASN A 351 -7.17 4.71 -9.70
C ASN A 351 -6.23 3.63 -9.18
N TRP A 352 -5.65 3.88 -8.01
CA TRP A 352 -4.99 2.90 -7.16
C TRP A 352 -5.50 3.07 -5.74
N GLY A 353 -6.08 2.00 -5.15
CA GLY A 353 -6.62 2.08 -3.80
C GLY A 353 -5.49 2.12 -2.78
N GLY A 354 -5.03 3.31 -2.37
CA GLY A 354 -3.92 3.49 -1.42
C GLY A 354 -4.18 2.77 -0.09
N GLU A 355 -5.45 2.77 0.36
CA GLU A 355 -5.84 2.09 1.58
C GLU A 355 -7.24 1.48 1.49
N TYR A 356 -7.38 0.31 2.10
CA TYR A 356 -8.63 -0.37 2.45
C TYR A 356 -8.31 -1.48 3.45
N GLY A 357 -9.28 -1.91 4.27
CA GLY A 357 -9.01 -2.99 5.23
C GLY A 357 -10.15 -3.26 6.21
N TRP A 358 -9.96 -4.33 6.97
CA TRP A 358 -10.80 -4.76 8.09
C TRP A 358 -9.89 -5.17 9.25
N TRP A 359 -10.41 -5.06 10.48
CA TRP A 359 -9.64 -5.26 11.71
C TRP A 359 -10.12 -6.44 12.55
N ASP A 360 -10.99 -7.29 11.98
CA ASP A 360 -11.43 -8.55 12.59
C ASP A 360 -11.69 -9.61 11.51
N THR A 361 -11.62 -10.87 11.90
CA THR A 361 -11.85 -12.03 11.03
C THR A 361 -13.24 -12.64 11.20
N SER A 362 -14.24 -11.83 11.60
CA SER A 362 -15.62 -12.27 11.63
C SER A 362 -16.12 -12.66 10.24
N ALA A 363 -17.09 -13.55 10.18
CA ALA A 363 -17.66 -13.98 8.90
C ALA A 363 -18.22 -12.80 8.07
N ASP A 364 -18.74 -11.76 8.74
CA ASP A 364 -19.23 -10.53 8.10
C ASP A 364 -18.09 -9.71 7.49
N SER A 365 -17.04 -9.43 8.26
CA SER A 365 -15.85 -8.71 7.78
C SER A 365 -15.17 -9.43 6.62
N LEU A 366 -15.01 -10.76 6.71
CA LEU A 366 -14.43 -11.54 5.62
C LEU A 366 -15.31 -11.56 4.36
N ALA A 367 -16.64 -11.62 4.51
CA ALA A 367 -17.55 -11.54 3.38
C ALA A 367 -17.46 -10.17 2.67
N LYS A 368 -17.37 -9.08 3.44
CA LYS A 368 -17.17 -7.73 2.91
C LYS A 368 -15.81 -7.57 2.22
N ALA A 369 -14.74 -8.06 2.83
CA ALA A 369 -13.40 -8.04 2.24
C ALA A 369 -13.34 -8.80 0.89
N ARG A 370 -14.04 -9.94 0.77
CA ARG A 370 -14.17 -10.66 -0.51
C ARG A 370 -14.98 -9.88 -1.55
N ARG A 371 -16.04 -9.19 -1.14
CA ARG A 371 -16.82 -8.30 -2.03
C ARG A 371 -15.95 -7.15 -2.54
N TYR A 372 -15.13 -6.56 -1.66
CA TYR A 372 -14.16 -5.55 -2.07
C TYR A 372 -13.19 -6.11 -3.13
N ALA A 373 -12.61 -7.27 -2.87
CA ALA A 373 -11.70 -7.94 -3.79
C ALA A 373 -12.36 -8.23 -5.15
N ALA A 374 -13.61 -8.70 -5.17
CA ALA A 374 -14.36 -8.93 -6.39
C ALA A 374 -14.67 -7.63 -7.16
N SER A 375 -14.98 -6.54 -6.44
CA SER A 375 -15.19 -5.22 -7.03
C SER A 375 -13.89 -4.65 -7.61
N GLU A 376 -12.77 -4.77 -6.89
CA GLU A 376 -11.43 -4.39 -7.38
C GLU A 376 -11.07 -5.14 -8.68
N ASP A 377 -11.37 -6.44 -8.75
CA ASP A 377 -11.19 -7.24 -9.97
C ASP A 377 -12.06 -6.73 -11.14
N ALA A 378 -13.33 -6.40 -10.87
CA ALA A 378 -14.25 -5.90 -11.88
C ALA A 378 -13.78 -4.58 -12.50
N PHE A 379 -13.24 -3.68 -11.67
CA PHE A 379 -12.64 -2.41 -12.12
C PHE A 379 -11.20 -2.58 -12.64
N ARG A 380 -10.58 -3.75 -12.43
CA ARG A 380 -9.18 -4.04 -12.81
C ARG A 380 -8.20 -3.07 -12.14
N TRP A 381 -8.44 -2.80 -10.86
CA TRP A 381 -7.60 -1.95 -10.02
C TRP A 381 -6.60 -2.77 -9.20
N GLY A 382 -5.55 -2.12 -8.77
CA GLY A 382 -4.69 -2.54 -7.68
C GLY A 382 -4.91 -1.69 -6.45
N GLY A 383 -4.30 -2.11 -5.34
CA GLY A 383 -4.38 -1.38 -4.08
C GLY A 383 -3.50 -1.98 -3.00
N ALA A 384 -3.43 -1.31 -1.86
CA ALA A 384 -2.66 -1.71 -0.70
C ALA A 384 -3.58 -1.84 0.52
N TRP A 385 -3.62 -3.03 1.10
CA TRP A 385 -4.36 -3.29 2.33
C TRP A 385 -3.74 -2.53 3.51
N TRP A 386 -4.52 -1.88 4.35
CA TRP A 386 -4.11 -1.30 5.63
C TRP A 386 -4.24 -2.35 6.73
N GLN A 387 -3.15 -2.84 7.34
CA GLN A 387 -1.73 -2.72 6.96
C GLN A 387 -0.99 -4.02 7.28
N TRP A 388 0.33 -4.07 7.03
CA TRP A 388 1.13 -5.27 7.29
C TRP A 388 1.12 -5.65 8.77
N ARG A 389 1.43 -4.69 9.63
CA ARG A 389 1.52 -4.90 11.07
C ARG A 389 1.28 -3.58 11.81
N GLN A 390 0.49 -3.58 12.85
CA GLN A 390 0.26 -2.41 13.67
C GLN A 390 0.74 -2.66 15.10
N SER A 391 1.63 -1.79 15.59
CA SER A 391 2.10 -1.84 16.97
C SER A 391 0.97 -1.61 17.98
N CYS A 392 1.06 -2.26 19.12
CA CYS A 392 0.18 -1.99 20.26
C CYS A 392 0.39 -0.59 20.87
N GLY A 393 1.46 0.11 20.49
CA GLY A 393 1.75 1.50 20.86
C GLY A 393 1.33 2.53 19.80
N ASP A 394 0.85 2.07 18.64
CA ASP A 394 0.39 2.92 17.53
C ASP A 394 -0.79 3.81 17.97
N PRO A 395 -0.84 5.10 17.57
CA PRO A 395 -1.96 6.00 17.89
C PRO A 395 -3.34 5.47 17.51
N HIS A 396 -3.46 4.66 16.45
CA HIS A 396 -4.74 4.02 16.11
C HIS A 396 -5.20 3.03 17.16
N HIS A 397 -4.27 2.40 17.88
CA HIS A 397 -4.56 1.32 18.83
C HIS A 397 -4.63 1.78 20.29
N VAL A 398 -3.79 2.76 20.71
CA VAL A 398 -3.81 3.25 22.11
C VAL A 398 -5.05 4.06 22.44
N GLN A 399 -5.51 3.98 23.69
CA GLN A 399 -6.76 4.61 24.14
C GLN A 399 -6.58 5.33 25.47
N TRP A 400 -7.39 6.38 25.69
CA TRP A 400 -7.52 7.01 27.00
C TRP A 400 -8.35 6.13 27.94
N SER A 401 -7.77 5.69 29.05
CA SER A 401 -8.44 4.91 30.10
C SER A 401 -8.00 5.37 31.49
N GLY A 402 -8.95 5.68 32.37
CA GLY A 402 -8.64 6.10 33.75
C GLY A 402 -7.74 7.32 33.88
N GLY A 403 -7.69 8.18 32.88
CA GLY A 403 -6.84 9.38 32.87
C GLY A 403 -5.43 9.16 32.30
N SER A 404 -5.13 7.97 31.82
CA SER A 404 -3.84 7.61 31.21
C SER A 404 -4.05 6.99 29.84
N LEU A 405 -3.04 7.10 28.97
CA LEU A 405 -2.98 6.36 27.73
C LEU A 405 -2.52 4.94 27.99
N VAL A 406 -3.23 4.00 27.42
CA VAL A 406 -2.95 2.57 27.56
C VAL A 406 -3.06 1.87 26.20
N SER A 407 -2.27 0.84 25.99
CA SER A 407 -2.52 -0.13 24.94
C SER A 407 -3.80 -0.90 25.30
N PRO A 408 -4.70 -1.19 24.36
CA PRO A 408 -5.86 -2.00 24.64
C PRO A 408 -5.47 -3.43 25.07
N ALA A 409 -6.41 -4.12 25.71
CA ALA A 409 -6.23 -5.52 26.10
C ALA A 409 -6.46 -6.49 24.92
N GLU A 410 -6.96 -5.98 23.80
CA GLU A 410 -7.24 -6.75 22.59
C GLU A 410 -5.99 -6.82 21.72
N ASP A 411 -5.80 -7.97 21.06
CA ASP A 411 -4.72 -8.14 20.11
C ASP A 411 -4.93 -7.24 18.87
N SER A 412 -3.82 -6.78 18.28
CA SER A 412 -3.85 -6.07 17.02
C SER A 412 -4.02 -7.07 15.87
N VAL A 413 -5.04 -6.87 15.03
CA VAL A 413 -5.38 -7.76 13.90
C VAL A 413 -5.22 -7.04 12.57
N HIS A 414 -4.11 -7.32 11.89
CA HIS A 414 -3.79 -6.86 10.53
C HIS A 414 -3.30 -8.04 9.70
N MET A 415 -2.51 -7.84 8.65
CA MET A 415 -1.91 -8.95 7.89
C MET A 415 -1.09 -9.88 8.79
N ASN A 416 -0.41 -9.33 9.80
CA ASN A 416 0.14 -10.09 10.92
C ASN A 416 -0.51 -9.64 12.22
N ARG A 417 -0.77 -10.60 13.09
CA ARG A 417 -1.37 -10.36 14.40
C ARG A 417 -0.31 -10.13 15.45
N LEU A 418 -0.59 -9.25 16.39
CA LEU A 418 0.28 -8.97 17.53
C LEU A 418 -0.51 -9.10 18.83
N ALA A 419 0.09 -9.78 19.82
CA ALA A 419 -0.45 -9.79 21.18
C ALA A 419 -0.15 -8.46 21.86
N CYS A 420 -1.17 -7.81 22.39
CA CYS A 420 -1.03 -6.55 23.13
C CYS A 420 -0.99 -6.80 24.66
N PRO A 421 -0.19 -6.03 25.39
CA PRO A 421 0.61 -4.87 24.95
C PRO A 421 2.06 -5.22 24.52
N SER A 422 2.43 -6.50 24.41
CA SER A 422 3.83 -6.93 24.28
C SER A 422 4.40 -6.82 22.87
N ASN A 423 3.60 -6.54 21.85
CA ASN A 423 3.98 -6.65 20.44
C ASN A 423 4.52 -8.04 20.05
N THR A 424 4.12 -9.10 20.79
CA THR A 424 4.54 -10.45 20.46
C THR A 424 3.85 -10.91 19.17
N ASP A 425 4.62 -11.36 18.20
CA ASP A 425 4.12 -11.87 16.93
C ASP A 425 3.28 -13.14 17.16
N LEU A 426 2.03 -13.11 16.70
CA LEU A 426 1.08 -14.22 16.72
C LEU A 426 0.95 -14.91 15.34
N GLY A 427 1.71 -14.44 14.39
CA GLY A 427 1.72 -14.95 13.03
C GLY A 427 0.70 -14.30 12.08
N PRO A 428 0.64 -14.78 10.84
CA PRO A 428 -0.17 -14.17 9.78
C PRO A 428 -1.68 -14.36 10.01
N THR A 429 -2.46 -13.38 9.56
CA THR A 429 -3.91 -13.49 9.36
C THR A 429 -4.13 -14.06 7.96
N ASN A 430 -4.15 -15.39 7.86
CA ASN A 430 -4.20 -16.08 6.57
C ASN A 430 -5.40 -15.67 5.74
N GLU A 431 -6.56 -15.47 6.37
CA GLU A 431 -7.80 -15.07 5.70
C GLU A 431 -7.64 -13.75 4.92
N PHE A 432 -6.96 -12.75 5.50
CA PHE A 432 -6.69 -11.50 4.82
C PHE A 432 -5.63 -11.67 3.72
N MET A 433 -4.57 -12.43 4.03
CA MET A 433 -3.51 -12.70 3.07
C MET A 433 -4.02 -13.46 1.85
N ASP A 434 -4.94 -14.41 2.03
CA ASP A 434 -5.53 -15.16 0.93
C ASP A 434 -6.44 -14.27 0.05
N ILE A 435 -7.19 -13.34 0.65
CA ILE A 435 -8.02 -12.38 -0.09
C ILE A 435 -7.17 -11.44 -0.94
N VAL A 436 -6.12 -10.84 -0.37
CA VAL A 436 -5.26 -9.88 -1.10
C VAL A 436 -4.33 -10.62 -2.07
N GLY A 437 -3.77 -11.76 -1.66
CA GLY A 437 -2.87 -12.61 -2.45
C GLY A 437 -3.56 -13.54 -3.46
N ARG A 438 -4.86 -13.38 -3.71
CA ARG A 438 -5.60 -14.14 -4.73
C ARG A 438 -4.96 -14.02 -6.11
N GLY A 439 -5.24 -14.96 -7.01
CA GLY A 439 -4.67 -14.99 -8.35
C GLY A 439 -4.93 -13.68 -9.13
N TYR A 440 -3.92 -13.17 -9.85
CA TYR A 440 -4.05 -11.99 -10.71
C TYR A 440 -2.89 -11.87 -11.71
N PRO A 441 -3.07 -11.16 -12.84
CA PRO A 441 -1.97 -10.84 -13.74
C PRO A 441 -1.13 -9.69 -13.17
N ARG A 442 0.15 -9.90 -12.95
CA ARG A 442 1.11 -8.86 -12.56
C ARG A 442 1.45 -7.94 -13.72
N ALA A 443 1.58 -8.51 -14.93
CA ALA A 443 1.82 -7.75 -16.16
C ALA A 443 1.06 -8.39 -17.32
N THR A 444 0.28 -7.57 -18.05
CA THR A 444 -0.64 -8.01 -19.10
C THR A 444 -0.32 -7.30 -20.43
N PRO A 445 0.18 -7.98 -21.45
CA PRO A 445 0.42 -7.37 -22.76
C PRO A 445 -0.85 -6.79 -23.37
N GLY A 446 -0.85 -5.46 -23.59
CA GLY A 446 -1.99 -4.72 -24.10
C GLY A 446 -2.98 -4.36 -22.98
N ARG A 447 -4.30 -4.47 -23.24
CA ARG A 447 -5.35 -4.08 -22.29
C ARG A 447 -5.95 -5.29 -21.60
N LEU A 448 -5.93 -5.29 -20.28
CA LEU A 448 -6.71 -6.23 -19.45
C LEU A 448 -8.20 -5.91 -19.60
N VAL A 449 -9.00 -6.87 -20.04
CA VAL A 449 -10.43 -6.70 -20.34
C VAL A 449 -11.31 -7.31 -19.26
N GLU A 450 -10.95 -8.50 -18.78
CA GLU A 450 -11.70 -9.22 -17.76
C GLU A 450 -10.72 -9.85 -16.78
N LEU A 451 -11.02 -9.67 -15.49
CA LEU A 451 -10.35 -10.34 -14.40
C LEU A 451 -11.42 -10.87 -13.44
N ARG A 452 -11.31 -12.14 -13.08
CA ARG A 452 -12.05 -12.75 -11.97
C ARG A 452 -11.12 -13.67 -11.22
N SER A 453 -11.11 -13.54 -9.92
CA SER A 453 -10.39 -14.46 -9.05
C SER A 453 -11.23 -14.79 -7.82
N ASP A 454 -11.04 -15.98 -7.32
CA ASP A 454 -11.71 -16.48 -6.13
C ASP A 454 -10.66 -16.93 -5.13
N PRO A 455 -10.54 -16.22 -3.99
CA PRO A 455 -9.57 -16.56 -2.96
C PRO A 455 -9.89 -17.87 -2.22
N GLU A 456 -11.14 -18.38 -2.31
CA GLU A 456 -11.54 -19.61 -1.59
C GLU A 456 -11.18 -20.88 -2.35
N ASN A 457 -11.21 -20.84 -3.67
CA ASN A 457 -10.95 -22.05 -4.50
C ASN A 457 -9.78 -21.87 -5.48
N GLY A 458 -9.08 -20.71 -5.45
CA GLY A 458 -7.93 -20.43 -6.31
C GLY A 458 -8.29 -20.28 -7.79
N TYR A 459 -9.58 -20.14 -8.15
CA TYR A 459 -9.98 -19.87 -9.53
C TYR A 459 -9.44 -18.53 -10.00
N LEU A 460 -8.92 -18.51 -11.22
CA LEU A 460 -8.49 -17.29 -11.89
C LEU A 460 -8.93 -17.29 -13.36
N LYS A 461 -9.48 -16.18 -13.82
CA LYS A 461 -9.73 -15.90 -15.23
C LYS A 461 -9.13 -14.55 -15.61
N VAL A 462 -8.23 -14.58 -16.57
CA VAL A 462 -7.62 -13.40 -17.19
C VAL A 462 -8.01 -13.37 -18.67
N LYS A 463 -8.58 -12.26 -19.16
CA LYS A 463 -8.83 -12.01 -20.57
C LYS A 463 -8.30 -10.65 -20.95
N ALA A 464 -7.55 -10.57 -22.03
CA ALA A 464 -6.91 -9.34 -22.46
C ALA A 464 -6.89 -9.21 -23.97
N GLN A 465 -6.56 -7.99 -24.45
CA GLN A 465 -6.47 -7.67 -25.87
C GLN A 465 -5.10 -7.05 -26.17
N ALA A 466 -4.28 -7.78 -26.90
CA ALA A 466 -2.97 -7.33 -27.37
C ALA A 466 -3.05 -6.63 -28.72
N ARG A 467 -2.27 -5.57 -28.91
CA ARG A 467 -2.12 -4.88 -30.19
C ARG A 467 -1.09 -5.54 -31.12
N ARG A 468 -0.17 -6.34 -30.56
CA ARG A 468 0.92 -7.04 -31.27
C ARG A 468 1.18 -8.41 -30.63
N SER A 469 1.87 -9.29 -31.35
CA SER A 469 2.41 -10.54 -30.81
C SER A 469 3.69 -10.32 -29.99
N GLY A 470 4.11 -11.32 -29.23
CA GLY A 470 5.42 -11.40 -28.60
C GLY A 470 5.51 -10.78 -27.19
N GLY A 471 4.48 -10.07 -26.73
CA GLY A 471 4.46 -9.57 -25.36
C GLY A 471 4.30 -10.70 -24.33
N GLU A 472 4.96 -10.58 -23.19
CA GLU A 472 4.92 -11.58 -22.11
C GLU A 472 3.86 -11.25 -21.07
N LEU A 473 2.93 -12.17 -20.88
CA LEU A 473 1.97 -12.18 -19.77
C LEU A 473 2.64 -12.80 -18.54
N VAL A 474 2.52 -12.15 -17.38
CA VAL A 474 2.99 -12.67 -16.09
C VAL A 474 1.83 -12.75 -15.12
N VAL A 475 1.52 -13.92 -14.60
CA VAL A 475 0.37 -14.18 -13.74
C VAL A 475 0.84 -14.83 -12.45
N TRP A 476 0.37 -14.29 -11.33
CA TRP A 476 0.49 -14.92 -10.02
C TRP A 476 -0.73 -15.80 -9.74
N THR A 477 -0.49 -16.98 -9.15
CA THR A 477 -1.54 -17.80 -8.55
C THR A 477 -1.03 -18.39 -7.23
N PRO A 478 -1.82 -18.37 -6.14
CA PRO A 478 -1.46 -19.08 -4.92
C PRO A 478 -1.36 -20.59 -5.21
N THR A 479 -0.46 -21.29 -4.50
CA THR A 479 -0.38 -22.75 -4.56
C THR A 479 -1.45 -23.30 -3.66
N GLU A 480 -2.49 -23.89 -4.24
CA GLU A 480 -3.28 -24.86 -3.51
C GLU A 480 -2.78 -26.26 -3.87
N ASP A 481 -2.72 -27.15 -2.89
CA ASP A 481 -2.36 -28.56 -3.03
C ASP A 481 -3.42 -29.36 -3.84
N SER A 482 -4.09 -28.71 -4.77
CA SER A 482 -5.12 -29.34 -5.57
C SER A 482 -4.62 -29.70 -6.98
N PRO A 483 -4.64 -30.98 -7.37
CA PRO A 483 -4.32 -31.41 -8.73
C PRO A 483 -5.32 -30.89 -9.78
N THR A 484 -6.34 -30.11 -9.37
CA THR A 484 -7.41 -29.61 -10.24
C THR A 484 -7.11 -28.24 -10.86
N HIS A 485 -6.08 -27.53 -10.41
CA HIS A 485 -5.71 -26.21 -10.96
C HIS A 485 -4.94 -26.33 -12.28
N ARG A 486 -5.65 -26.80 -13.31
CA ARG A 486 -5.12 -26.83 -14.67
C ARG A 486 -5.04 -25.41 -15.23
N ILE A 487 -3.91 -25.09 -15.85
CA ILE A 487 -3.72 -23.88 -16.64
C ILE A 487 -4.31 -24.14 -18.03
N ASN A 488 -5.28 -23.34 -18.42
CA ASN A 488 -5.85 -23.34 -19.76
C ASN A 488 -5.54 -21.99 -20.42
N VAL A 489 -5.21 -21.99 -21.69
CA VAL A 489 -4.85 -20.78 -22.42
C VAL A 489 -5.52 -20.69 -23.78
N GLN A 490 -5.73 -19.47 -24.26
CA GLN A 490 -6.18 -19.17 -25.61
C GLN A 490 -5.36 -18.02 -26.18
N GLY A 491 -4.79 -18.15 -27.38
CA GLY A 491 -3.98 -17.11 -28.00
C GLY A 491 -2.65 -16.82 -27.31
N LEU A 492 -2.18 -17.77 -26.51
CA LEU A 492 -0.90 -17.75 -25.80
C LEU A 492 -0.08 -19.00 -26.16
N ILE A 493 1.23 -18.82 -26.25
CA ILE A 493 2.25 -19.84 -26.48
C ILE A 493 3.35 -19.74 -25.43
N ASN A 494 4.28 -20.69 -25.41
CA ASN A 494 5.41 -20.71 -24.49
C ASN A 494 4.99 -20.55 -23.02
N VAL A 495 3.95 -21.28 -22.63
CA VAL A 495 3.43 -21.22 -21.26
C VAL A 495 4.39 -21.96 -20.33
N VAL A 496 4.92 -21.27 -19.36
CA VAL A 496 5.82 -21.82 -18.33
C VAL A 496 5.24 -21.53 -16.96
N SER A 497 5.25 -22.52 -16.08
CA SER A 497 4.88 -22.36 -14.67
C SER A 497 6.14 -22.46 -13.82
N HIS A 498 6.46 -21.39 -13.11
CA HIS A 498 7.57 -21.30 -12.18
C HIS A 498 7.03 -21.48 -10.77
N GLU A 499 7.44 -22.55 -10.09
CA GLU A 499 7.13 -22.73 -8.67
C GLU A 499 7.96 -21.73 -7.87
N VAL A 500 7.28 -20.87 -7.13
CA VAL A 500 7.87 -19.88 -6.22
C VAL A 500 7.35 -20.10 -4.80
N ALA A 501 7.95 -19.44 -3.80
CA ALA A 501 7.46 -19.57 -2.43
C ALA A 501 5.98 -19.13 -2.36
N GLY A 502 5.13 -19.99 -1.82
CA GLY A 502 3.70 -19.74 -1.60
C GLY A 502 2.79 -19.76 -2.81
N GLY A 503 3.34 -19.99 -4.03
CA GLY A 503 2.52 -20.00 -5.23
C GLY A 503 3.27 -20.32 -6.52
N ARG A 504 2.72 -19.85 -7.63
CA ARG A 504 3.30 -20.01 -8.97
C ARG A 504 3.27 -18.69 -9.71
N LEU A 505 4.32 -18.44 -10.46
CA LEU A 505 4.33 -17.43 -11.52
C LEU A 505 4.19 -18.15 -12.86
N ILE A 506 3.15 -17.81 -13.61
CA ILE A 506 2.90 -18.34 -14.93
C ILE A 506 3.30 -17.26 -15.94
N THR A 507 4.28 -17.57 -16.79
CA THR A 507 4.63 -16.72 -17.92
C THR A 507 4.10 -17.32 -19.22
N ALA A 508 3.68 -16.46 -20.14
CA ALA A 508 3.20 -16.88 -21.46
C ALA A 508 3.39 -15.79 -22.49
N THR A 509 3.66 -16.15 -23.72
CA THR A 509 3.85 -15.20 -24.82
C THR A 509 2.57 -15.06 -25.63
N VAL A 510 2.17 -13.83 -25.96
CA VAL A 510 1.05 -13.55 -26.86
C VAL A 510 1.38 -14.04 -28.27
N GLU A 511 0.61 -15.01 -28.79
CA GLU A 511 0.84 -15.63 -30.09
C GLU A 511 0.63 -14.64 -31.26
N ARG A 512 -0.44 -13.83 -31.19
CA ARG A 512 -0.82 -12.88 -32.23
C ARG A 512 -1.62 -11.72 -31.64
N ALA A 513 -1.68 -10.62 -32.36
CA ALA A 513 -2.58 -9.51 -32.02
C ALA A 513 -4.03 -10.00 -31.94
N GLY A 514 -4.79 -9.47 -30.98
CA GLY A 514 -6.18 -9.84 -30.73
C GLY A 514 -6.43 -10.25 -29.28
N THR A 515 -7.58 -10.84 -29.05
CA THR A 515 -7.98 -11.33 -27.73
C THR A 515 -7.22 -12.61 -27.36
N TYR A 516 -6.77 -12.68 -26.12
CA TYR A 516 -6.18 -13.86 -25.53
C TYR A 516 -6.66 -14.06 -24.08
N GLY A 517 -6.43 -15.22 -23.50
CA GLY A 517 -6.83 -15.48 -22.12
C GLY A 517 -6.07 -16.62 -21.47
N LEU A 518 -6.09 -16.61 -20.15
CA LEU A 518 -5.56 -17.63 -19.27
C LEU A 518 -6.56 -17.92 -18.17
N TRP A 519 -6.78 -19.20 -17.86
CA TRP A 519 -7.64 -19.67 -16.78
C TRP A 519 -6.89 -20.68 -15.92
N VAL A 520 -7.08 -20.56 -14.60
CA VAL A 520 -6.61 -21.54 -13.62
C VAL A 520 -7.82 -22.10 -12.89
N GLY A 521 -7.93 -23.44 -12.82
CA GLY A 521 -9.08 -24.09 -12.20
C GLY A 521 -10.35 -24.13 -13.09
N THR A 522 -11.45 -24.54 -12.49
CA THR A 522 -12.79 -24.54 -13.10
C THR A 522 -13.67 -23.58 -12.32
N PRO A 523 -14.48 -22.74 -12.98
CA PRO A 523 -15.42 -21.90 -12.27
C PRO A 523 -16.46 -22.77 -11.56
N ASP A 524 -16.79 -22.43 -10.31
CA ASP A 524 -18.03 -22.94 -9.72
C ASP A 524 -19.21 -22.35 -10.50
N GLU A 525 -20.21 -23.18 -10.80
CA GLU A 525 -21.39 -22.78 -11.60
C GLU A 525 -22.22 -21.68 -10.92
N ASP A 526 -21.93 -21.35 -9.65
CA ASP A 526 -22.72 -20.43 -8.83
C ASP A 526 -22.14 -19.00 -8.74
N LEU A 527 -20.99 -18.72 -9.39
CA LEU A 527 -20.43 -17.37 -9.44
C LEU A 527 -21.10 -16.53 -10.56
N SER A 528 -22.39 -16.30 -10.45
CA SER A 528 -23.06 -15.21 -11.17
C SER A 528 -22.71 -13.87 -10.51
N ALA A 529 -21.47 -13.38 -10.75
CA ALA A 529 -21.13 -11.99 -10.46
C ALA A 529 -22.04 -11.07 -11.33
N PRO A 530 -22.47 -9.93 -10.82
CA PRO A 530 -23.18 -8.96 -11.64
C PRO A 530 -22.36 -8.62 -12.88
N GLU A 531 -22.98 -8.66 -14.04
CA GLU A 531 -22.34 -8.22 -15.29
C GLU A 531 -21.87 -6.77 -15.09
N PRO A 532 -20.64 -6.44 -15.54
CA PRO A 532 -20.23 -5.05 -15.57
C PRO A 532 -21.21 -4.25 -16.42
N PRO A 533 -21.51 -2.98 -16.09
CA PRO A 533 -22.42 -2.15 -16.86
C PRO A 533 -22.01 -2.18 -18.33
N SER A 534 -22.93 -2.52 -19.20
CA SER A 534 -22.71 -2.58 -20.65
C SER A 534 -22.36 -1.18 -21.16
N GLU A 535 -21.24 -1.06 -21.86
CA GLU A 535 -20.95 0.16 -22.67
C GLU A 535 -22.10 0.37 -23.67
N GLY A 536 -22.93 1.37 -23.41
CA GLY A 536 -23.91 1.90 -24.36
C GLY A 536 -25.37 1.53 -24.12
N ALA A 537 -26.00 2.25 -23.22
CA ALA A 537 -27.43 2.57 -23.31
C ALA A 537 -27.64 3.95 -22.70
N GLY A 538 -28.24 4.82 -23.47
CA GLY A 538 -28.40 6.24 -23.21
C GLY A 538 -28.98 6.60 -21.85
N GLU A 539 -28.60 7.76 -21.38
CA GLU A 539 -29.01 8.41 -20.14
C GLU A 539 -30.51 8.28 -19.85
N PRO A 540 -30.87 8.00 -18.60
CA PRO A 540 -32.05 8.59 -18.01
C PRO A 540 -31.63 9.72 -17.07
N GLU A 541 -32.19 10.91 -17.26
CA GLU A 541 -32.13 12.03 -16.33
C GLU A 541 -32.38 11.56 -14.89
N ALA A 542 -31.34 11.57 -14.07
CA ALA A 542 -31.47 11.30 -12.64
C ALA A 542 -31.73 12.61 -11.90
N THR A 543 -32.91 12.72 -11.34
CA THR A 543 -33.25 13.74 -10.34
C THR A 543 -32.39 13.49 -9.08
N PRO A 544 -31.68 14.48 -8.54
CA PRO A 544 -30.84 14.27 -7.37
C PRO A 544 -31.68 13.95 -6.13
N ALA A 545 -31.41 12.79 -5.52
CA ALA A 545 -31.96 12.44 -4.22
C ALA A 545 -31.25 13.24 -3.13
N GLN A 546 -32.01 13.93 -2.29
CA GLN A 546 -31.49 14.64 -1.12
C GLN A 546 -30.99 13.63 -0.08
N PRO A 547 -29.78 13.81 0.50
CA PRO A 547 -29.26 12.94 1.54
C PRO A 547 -30.01 13.13 2.86
N LYS A 548 -30.42 12.02 3.47
CA LYS A 548 -30.92 12.02 4.84
C LYS A 548 -29.75 12.19 5.80
N ALA A 549 -29.85 13.16 6.70
CA ALA A 549 -28.90 13.39 7.78
C ALA A 549 -28.88 12.18 8.74
N GLY A 550 -27.80 11.42 8.72
CA GLY A 550 -27.46 10.41 9.72
C GLY A 550 -26.18 10.83 10.44
N THR A 551 -26.22 10.87 11.76
CA THR A 551 -25.03 11.11 12.60
C THR A 551 -24.16 9.86 12.59
N VAL A 552 -22.94 9.98 12.09
CA VAL A 552 -21.95 8.89 12.05
C VAL A 552 -20.78 9.25 12.94
N SER A 553 -20.46 8.37 13.89
CA SER A 553 -19.27 8.48 14.73
C SER A 553 -18.16 7.63 14.12
N TYR A 554 -17.01 8.24 13.83
CA TYR A 554 -15.76 7.53 13.61
C TYR A 554 -15.18 7.14 14.99
N THR A 555 -15.05 5.87 15.24
CA THR A 555 -14.20 5.32 16.29
C THR A 555 -13.19 4.44 15.58
N GLY A 556 -12.05 5.00 15.25
CA GLY A 556 -10.82 4.33 14.88
C GLY A 556 -9.73 4.85 15.79
#